data_9d5f5643e2133c97271ff7fb76fe4de0
#
_entry.id   9d5f5643e2133c97271ff7fb76fe4de0
#
_cell.length_a   1.000
_cell.length_b   1.000
_cell.length_c   1.000
_cell.angle_alpha   90.00
_cell.angle_beta   90.00
_cell.angle_gamma   90.00
#
_symmetry.space_group_name_H-M   'P 1'
#
loop_
_entity.id
_entity.type
_entity.pdbx_description
1 polymer ?
#
loop_
_entity_poly.entity_id
_entity_poly.type
_entity_poly.pdbx_seq_one_letter_code
_entity_poly.pdbx_strand_id
1 'polypeptide(L)'
;MVDQNLILIAYIVPIAFGLLMMTKVGDNLADSLTGFNPLMAHARRRHLLGLNIVAFTGFVVSTPTLWISNKISEGGNVCSSATVFSCDDVLGNAQYNVDPFFGISWGLIGMFAFAALLFITNSVGKEPDALWSESYLRYGMFMTGAGMFVIALLVSYEISMGKICQFCTMAHIANVVCLFGFWRAGRMHNDNMWNDEDVQSSTSNKVTA
;
A
#
# COMPACT_ATOMS: atom_id res chain seq x y z
N MET A 1 5.85 -8.42 -26.36
CA MET A 1 4.92 -8.65 -25.22
C MET A 1 5.78 -8.69 -23.97
N VAL A 2 5.55 -7.80 -23.04
CA VAL A 2 6.23 -7.88 -21.72
C VAL A 2 5.61 -9.06 -20.99
N ASP A 3 6.46 -9.92 -20.40
CA ASP A 3 5.98 -11.09 -19.66
C ASP A 3 5.14 -10.61 -18.46
N GLN A 4 3.90 -11.08 -18.36
CA GLN A 4 2.97 -10.69 -17.28
C GLN A 4 3.55 -11.04 -15.90
N ASN A 5 4.33 -12.13 -15.81
CA ASN A 5 5.00 -12.51 -14.57
C ASN A 5 6.07 -11.49 -14.14
N LEU A 6 6.78 -10.88 -15.10
CA LEU A 6 7.78 -9.85 -14.81
C LEU A 6 7.14 -8.59 -14.25
N ILE A 7 5.97 -8.21 -14.77
CA ILE A 7 5.20 -7.07 -14.28
C ILE A 7 4.73 -7.31 -12.84
N LEU A 8 4.25 -8.51 -12.54
CA LEU A 8 3.82 -8.86 -11.17
C LEU A 8 4.97 -8.80 -10.16
N ILE A 9 6.17 -9.30 -10.56
CA ILE A 9 7.37 -9.23 -9.72
C ILE A 9 7.71 -7.75 -9.42
N ALA A 10 7.56 -6.85 -10.40
CA ALA A 10 7.81 -5.42 -10.22
C ALA A 10 6.92 -4.77 -9.15
N TYR A 11 5.73 -5.30 -8.88
CA TYR A 11 4.84 -4.80 -7.82
C TYR A 11 5.03 -5.54 -6.49
N ILE A 12 5.20 -6.86 -6.51
CA ILE A 12 5.30 -7.65 -5.28
C ILE A 12 6.61 -7.37 -4.52
N VAL A 13 7.70 -7.10 -5.22
CA VAL A 13 9.00 -6.80 -4.60
C VAL A 13 8.96 -5.54 -3.75
N PRO A 14 8.50 -4.36 -4.24
CA PRO A 14 8.42 -3.17 -3.39
C PRO A 14 7.37 -3.30 -2.27
N ILE A 15 6.26 -4.02 -2.45
CA ILE A 15 5.30 -4.29 -1.38
C ILE A 15 5.96 -5.14 -0.28
N ALA A 16 6.65 -6.21 -0.64
CA ALA A 16 7.35 -7.08 0.30
C ALA A 16 8.48 -6.31 1.02
N PHE A 17 9.24 -5.50 0.30
CA PHE A 17 10.29 -4.66 0.88
C PHE A 17 9.71 -3.64 1.86
N GLY A 18 8.63 -2.95 1.50
CA GLY A 18 7.93 -2.03 2.39
C GLY A 18 7.40 -2.73 3.65
N LEU A 19 6.82 -3.93 3.50
CA LEU A 19 6.39 -4.74 4.64
C LEU A 19 7.56 -5.14 5.55
N LEU A 20 8.69 -5.56 4.98
CA LEU A 20 9.90 -5.88 5.75
C LEU A 20 10.36 -4.69 6.58
N MET A 21 10.40 -3.48 5.98
CA MET A 21 10.75 -2.24 6.68
C MET A 21 9.83 -1.93 7.86
N MET A 22 8.57 -2.34 7.80
CA MET A 22 7.58 -2.14 8.85
C MET A 22 7.59 -3.22 9.94
N THR A 23 8.38 -4.29 9.82
CA THR A 23 8.42 -5.41 10.76
C THR A 23 9.70 -5.41 11.60
N LYS A 24 9.73 -6.30 12.61
CA LYS A 24 10.97 -6.55 13.44
C LYS A 24 12.15 -7.05 12.60
N VAL A 25 11.90 -7.66 11.45
CA VAL A 25 12.97 -8.07 10.52
C VAL A 25 13.69 -6.84 9.96
N GLY A 26 12.96 -5.76 9.69
CA GLY A 26 13.54 -4.47 9.32
C GLY A 26 14.41 -3.87 10.43
N ASP A 27 14.08 -4.11 11.70
CA ASP A 27 14.90 -3.67 12.83
C ASP A 27 16.30 -4.34 12.80
N ASN A 28 16.36 -5.63 12.48
CA ASN A 28 17.62 -6.36 12.33
C ASN A 28 18.41 -5.97 11.07
N LEU A 29 17.70 -5.55 10.01
CA LEU A 29 18.33 -5.02 8.80
C LEU A 29 18.80 -3.56 8.96
N ALA A 30 18.29 -2.86 9.96
CA ALA A 30 18.60 -1.45 10.19
C ALA A 30 20.11 -1.21 10.29
N ASP A 31 20.84 -2.06 11.03
CA ASP A 31 22.28 -1.94 11.19
C ASP A 31 23.03 -1.99 9.86
N SER A 32 22.58 -2.82 8.93
CA SER A 32 23.16 -2.90 7.57
C SER A 32 22.75 -1.71 6.69
N LEU A 33 21.54 -1.17 6.87
CA LEU A 33 21.00 -0.06 6.09
C LEU A 33 21.50 1.30 6.60
N THR A 34 21.90 1.42 7.87
CA THR A 34 22.48 2.64 8.43
C THR A 34 23.79 3.03 7.76
N GLY A 35 24.56 2.04 7.25
CA GLY A 35 25.74 2.31 6.44
C GLY A 35 25.43 3.05 5.12
N PHE A 36 24.21 2.88 4.59
CA PHE A 36 23.76 3.54 3.37
C PHE A 36 23.02 4.86 3.67
N ASN A 37 22.18 4.87 4.70
CA ASN A 37 21.47 6.08 5.13
C ASN A 37 21.26 6.05 6.67
N PRO A 38 21.90 6.95 7.42
CA PRO A 38 21.82 6.99 8.89
C PRO A 38 20.38 7.23 9.39
N LEU A 39 19.49 7.81 8.57
CA LEU A 39 18.09 8.01 8.93
C LEU A 39 17.29 6.69 9.07
N MET A 40 17.83 5.58 8.56
CA MET A 40 17.22 4.25 8.69
C MET A 40 17.40 3.64 10.10
N ALA A 41 18.27 4.19 10.93
CA ALA A 41 18.41 3.81 12.33
C ALA A 41 17.10 4.02 13.11
N HIS A 42 16.34 5.05 12.77
CA HIS A 42 15.12 5.41 13.49
C HIS A 42 13.94 4.52 13.07
N ALA A 43 13.39 3.75 14.00
CA ALA A 43 12.30 2.81 13.75
C ALA A 43 11.08 3.49 13.10
N ARG A 44 10.71 4.68 13.58
CA ARG A 44 9.63 5.51 13.01
C ARG A 44 9.85 5.83 11.54
N ARG A 45 11.03 6.39 11.20
CA ARG A 45 11.34 6.80 9.82
C ARG A 45 11.35 5.62 8.88
N ARG A 46 11.94 4.51 9.30
CA ARG A 46 11.96 3.25 8.54
C ARG A 46 10.54 2.73 8.33
N HIS A 47 9.69 2.74 9.35
CA HIS A 47 8.30 2.32 9.25
C HIS A 47 7.50 3.19 8.27
N LEU A 48 7.58 4.51 8.39
CA LEU A 48 6.91 5.45 7.50
C LEU A 48 7.42 5.35 6.06
N LEU A 49 8.72 5.11 5.85
CA LEU A 49 9.27 4.85 4.52
C LEU A 49 8.69 3.57 3.92
N GLY A 50 8.64 2.48 4.69
CA GLY A 50 8.04 1.23 4.25
C GLY A 50 6.58 1.41 3.85
N LEU A 51 5.80 2.10 4.68
CA LEU A 51 4.40 2.43 4.41
C LEU A 51 4.24 3.29 3.15
N ASN A 52 5.13 4.27 2.95
CA ASN A 52 5.15 5.14 1.76
C ASN A 52 5.43 4.33 0.48
N ILE A 53 6.41 3.41 0.52
CA ILE A 53 6.72 2.53 -0.62
C ILE A 53 5.51 1.68 -0.99
N VAL A 54 4.81 1.08 -0.02
CA VAL A 54 3.61 0.27 -0.27
C VAL A 54 2.48 1.10 -0.85
N ALA A 55 2.20 2.28 -0.27
CA ALA A 55 1.16 3.18 -0.77
C ALA A 55 1.48 3.69 -2.19
N PHE A 56 2.76 4.00 -2.48
CA PHE A 56 3.19 4.36 -3.82
C PHE A 56 3.02 3.21 -4.81
N THR A 57 3.35 1.99 -4.41
CA THR A 57 3.15 0.81 -5.26
C THR A 57 1.66 0.58 -5.54
N GLY A 58 0.79 0.75 -4.53
CA GLY A 58 -0.65 0.69 -4.69
C GLY A 58 -1.17 1.75 -5.68
N PHE A 59 -0.67 2.98 -5.60
CA PHE A 59 -0.96 4.04 -6.56
C PHE A 59 -0.54 3.65 -7.98
N VAL A 60 0.71 3.19 -8.14
CA VAL A 60 1.26 2.82 -9.45
C VAL A 60 0.51 1.64 -10.06
N VAL A 61 0.11 0.62 -9.27
CA VAL A 61 -0.63 -0.54 -9.79
C VAL A 61 -2.08 -0.21 -10.14
N SER A 62 -2.67 0.82 -9.53
CA SER A 62 -4.02 1.29 -9.86
C SER A 62 -4.07 2.03 -11.22
N THR A 63 -2.95 2.58 -11.68
CA THR A 63 -2.87 3.29 -12.97
C THR A 63 -3.08 2.36 -14.18
N PRO A 64 -2.39 1.19 -14.31
CA PRO A 64 -2.67 0.24 -15.37
C PRO A 64 -4.11 -0.29 -15.39
N THR A 65 -4.75 -0.48 -14.23
CA THR A 65 -6.13 -0.96 -14.20
C THR A 65 -7.08 0.04 -14.87
N LEU A 66 -6.89 1.33 -14.61
CA LEU A 66 -7.65 2.39 -15.28
C LEU A 66 -7.34 2.45 -16.79
N TRP A 67 -6.06 2.37 -17.17
CA TRP A 67 -5.65 2.41 -18.57
C TRP A 67 -6.19 1.21 -19.36
N ILE A 68 -6.12 -0.01 -18.81
CA ILE A 68 -6.66 -1.24 -19.42
C ILE A 68 -8.16 -1.11 -19.62
N SER A 69 -8.90 -0.66 -18.59
CA SER A 69 -10.34 -0.44 -18.67
C SER A 69 -10.71 0.52 -19.81
N ASN A 70 -9.99 1.64 -19.94
CA ASN A 70 -10.22 2.59 -21.03
C ASN A 70 -9.91 1.98 -22.40
N LYS A 71 -8.82 1.20 -22.53
CA LYS A 71 -8.47 0.53 -23.79
C LYS A 71 -9.49 -0.51 -24.22
N ILE A 72 -10.06 -1.26 -23.28
CA ILE A 72 -11.11 -2.23 -23.58
C ILE A 72 -12.38 -1.51 -24.03
N SER A 73 -12.74 -0.38 -23.43
CA SER A 73 -13.91 0.42 -23.87
C SER A 73 -13.76 0.96 -25.30
N GLU A 74 -12.51 1.11 -25.80
CA GLU A 74 -12.19 1.47 -27.18
C GLU A 74 -12.13 0.24 -28.12
N GLY A 75 -12.46 -0.96 -27.64
CA GLY A 75 -12.45 -2.20 -28.43
C GLY A 75 -11.08 -2.90 -28.52
N GLY A 76 -10.11 -2.48 -27.69
CA GLY A 76 -8.79 -3.13 -27.59
C GLY A 76 -8.79 -4.33 -26.66
N ASN A 77 -7.86 -5.29 -26.88
CA ASN A 77 -7.52 -6.37 -25.97
C ASN A 77 -6.08 -6.17 -25.48
N VAL A 78 -5.88 -6.19 -24.17
CA VAL A 78 -4.56 -5.88 -23.56
C VAL A 78 -3.99 -7.08 -22.81
N CYS A 79 -4.81 -7.77 -22.02
CA CYS A 79 -4.36 -8.87 -21.17
C CYS A 79 -5.35 -10.04 -21.16
N SER A 80 -5.95 -10.35 -22.31
CA SER A 80 -6.81 -11.52 -22.47
C SER A 80 -5.98 -12.81 -22.40
N SER A 81 -6.38 -13.73 -21.53
CA SER A 81 -5.86 -15.09 -21.51
C SER A 81 -7.03 -16.07 -21.52
N ALA A 82 -6.81 -17.25 -22.13
CA ALA A 82 -7.76 -18.37 -22.07
C ALA A 82 -7.82 -19.03 -20.69
N THR A 83 -7.06 -18.50 -19.71
CA THR A 83 -6.94 -19.02 -18.35
C THR A 83 -7.86 -18.27 -17.38
N VAL A 84 -7.84 -18.68 -16.11
CA VAL A 84 -8.54 -18.00 -15.00
C VAL A 84 -8.01 -16.57 -14.79
N PHE A 85 -6.76 -16.30 -15.16
CA PHE A 85 -6.16 -14.97 -15.07
C PHE A 85 -6.45 -14.16 -16.32
N SER A 86 -7.42 -13.24 -16.24
CA SER A 86 -7.80 -12.36 -17.35
C SER A 86 -8.22 -11.00 -16.80
N CYS A 87 -7.35 -10.00 -17.00
CA CYS A 87 -7.69 -8.64 -16.62
C CYS A 87 -8.74 -8.05 -17.57
N ASP A 88 -8.73 -8.42 -18.85
CA ASP A 88 -9.68 -7.91 -19.83
C ASP A 88 -11.12 -8.30 -19.47
N ASP A 89 -11.35 -9.56 -19.03
CA ASP A 89 -12.69 -10.01 -18.64
C ASP A 89 -13.20 -9.30 -17.39
N VAL A 90 -12.30 -8.98 -16.44
CA VAL A 90 -12.65 -8.32 -15.17
C VAL A 90 -12.82 -6.81 -15.38
N LEU A 91 -11.84 -6.14 -16.01
CA LEU A 91 -11.82 -4.69 -16.17
C LEU A 91 -12.70 -4.20 -17.32
N GLY A 92 -13.04 -5.08 -18.29
CA GLY A 92 -13.95 -4.79 -19.39
C GLY A 92 -15.42 -4.98 -19.04
N ASN A 93 -15.73 -5.60 -17.90
CA ASN A 93 -17.12 -5.80 -17.50
C ASN A 93 -17.68 -4.53 -16.87
N ALA A 94 -18.50 -3.79 -17.64
CA ALA A 94 -19.09 -2.53 -17.21
C ALA A 94 -19.96 -2.63 -15.94
N GLN A 95 -20.47 -3.83 -15.62
CA GLN A 95 -21.27 -4.05 -14.42
C GLN A 95 -20.41 -4.15 -13.15
N TYR A 96 -19.20 -4.71 -13.26
CA TYR A 96 -18.36 -5.03 -12.10
C TYR A 96 -17.13 -4.11 -11.95
N ASN A 97 -16.74 -3.42 -13.03
CA ASN A 97 -15.57 -2.54 -13.03
C ASN A 97 -15.85 -1.12 -12.53
N VAL A 98 -17.12 -0.78 -12.29
CA VAL A 98 -17.52 0.53 -11.76
C VAL A 98 -18.23 0.38 -10.42
N ASP A 99 -18.13 1.41 -9.59
CA ASP A 99 -18.88 1.44 -8.36
C ASP A 99 -20.40 1.60 -8.65
N PRO A 100 -21.27 0.94 -7.87
CA PRO A 100 -22.70 0.91 -8.14
C PRO A 100 -23.43 2.23 -7.85
N PHE A 101 -22.79 3.20 -7.20
CA PHE A 101 -23.42 4.45 -6.77
C PHE A 101 -23.13 5.61 -7.72
N PHE A 102 -21.88 5.76 -8.16
CA PHE A 102 -21.42 6.90 -8.97
C PHE A 102 -20.99 6.49 -10.38
N GLY A 103 -20.87 5.19 -10.66
CA GLY A 103 -20.38 4.70 -11.95
C GLY A 103 -18.90 5.00 -12.20
N ILE A 104 -18.12 5.23 -11.15
CA ILE A 104 -16.69 5.53 -11.24
C ILE A 104 -15.90 4.22 -11.28
N SER A 105 -14.89 4.12 -12.15
CA SER A 105 -14.07 2.91 -12.21
C SER A 105 -13.29 2.67 -10.92
N TRP A 106 -13.23 1.41 -10.48
CA TRP A 106 -12.50 1.03 -9.26
C TRP A 106 -11.00 1.36 -9.33
N GLY A 107 -10.41 1.33 -10.54
CA GLY A 107 -9.02 1.76 -10.74
C GLY A 107 -8.80 3.23 -10.39
N LEU A 108 -9.74 4.11 -10.75
CA LEU A 108 -9.70 5.54 -10.43
C LEU A 108 -9.87 5.77 -8.91
N ILE A 109 -10.83 5.08 -8.29
CA ILE A 109 -11.06 5.15 -6.84
C ILE A 109 -9.80 4.69 -6.09
N GLY A 110 -9.19 3.57 -6.50
CA GLY A 110 -7.94 3.06 -5.93
C GLY A 110 -6.79 4.05 -6.06
N MET A 111 -6.64 4.68 -7.22
CA MET A 111 -5.60 5.68 -7.46
C MET A 111 -5.75 6.89 -6.51
N PHE A 112 -6.94 7.44 -6.36
CA PHE A 112 -7.19 8.54 -5.42
C PHE A 112 -7.01 8.12 -3.95
N ALA A 113 -7.45 6.92 -3.59
CA ALA A 113 -7.27 6.40 -2.24
C ALA A 113 -5.78 6.27 -1.89
N PHE A 114 -4.97 5.65 -2.74
CA PHE A 114 -3.54 5.54 -2.50
C PHE A 114 -2.81 6.89 -2.56
N ALA A 115 -3.24 7.83 -3.41
CA ALA A 115 -2.71 9.20 -3.41
C ALA A 115 -2.96 9.90 -2.06
N ALA A 116 -4.16 9.74 -1.48
CA ALA A 116 -4.46 10.27 -0.16
C ALA A 116 -3.62 9.59 0.94
N LEU A 117 -3.40 8.26 0.87
CA LEU A 117 -2.51 7.56 1.80
C LEU A 117 -1.06 8.07 1.68
N LEU A 118 -0.57 8.32 0.47
CA LEU A 118 0.73 8.94 0.23
C LEU A 118 0.83 10.33 0.84
N PHE A 119 -0.21 11.14 0.68
CA PHE A 119 -0.26 12.46 1.31
C PHE A 119 -0.17 12.36 2.84
N ILE A 120 -0.95 11.47 3.45
CA ILE A 120 -0.94 11.22 4.89
C ILE A 120 0.45 10.78 5.37
N THR A 121 1.05 9.78 4.74
CA THR A 121 2.35 9.25 5.14
C THR A 121 3.47 10.26 5.00
N ASN A 122 3.46 11.05 3.92
CA ASN A 122 4.44 12.12 3.72
C ASN A 122 4.26 13.27 4.71
N SER A 123 3.03 13.67 5.02
CA SER A 123 2.74 14.73 5.99
C SER A 123 3.22 14.34 7.38
N VAL A 124 2.84 13.14 7.86
CA VAL A 124 3.30 12.60 9.16
C VAL A 124 4.82 12.39 9.17
N GLY A 125 5.42 12.00 8.04
CA GLY A 125 6.87 11.85 7.94
C GLY A 125 7.66 13.15 8.08
N LYS A 126 7.08 14.29 7.67
CA LYS A 126 7.70 15.63 7.77
C LYS A 126 7.54 16.22 9.17
N GLU A 127 6.37 16.09 9.76
CA GLU A 127 6.02 16.70 11.05
C GLU A 127 5.39 15.64 11.98
N PRO A 128 6.19 14.67 12.43
CA PRO A 128 5.69 13.53 13.20
C PRO A 128 5.14 13.93 14.57
N ASP A 129 5.64 15.00 15.16
CA ASP A 129 5.28 15.48 16.50
C ASP A 129 4.16 16.54 16.47
N ALA A 130 3.59 16.81 15.28
CA ALA A 130 2.49 17.73 15.14
C ALA A 130 1.21 17.18 15.80
N LEU A 131 0.40 18.05 16.41
CA LEU A 131 -0.85 17.68 17.08
C LEU A 131 -1.85 16.94 16.18
N TRP A 132 -1.75 17.11 14.87
CA TRP A 132 -2.61 16.46 13.89
C TRP A 132 -2.08 15.07 13.43
N SER A 133 -0.84 14.70 13.75
CA SER A 133 -0.21 13.46 13.26
C SER A 133 -0.99 12.21 13.69
N GLU A 134 -1.45 12.15 14.93
CA GLU A 134 -2.32 11.06 15.41
C GLU A 134 -3.61 10.95 14.59
N SER A 135 -4.25 12.09 14.33
CA SER A 135 -5.50 12.12 13.55
C SER A 135 -5.28 11.61 12.12
N TYR A 136 -4.15 11.97 11.50
CA TYR A 136 -3.80 11.50 10.15
C TYR A 136 -3.53 10.00 10.12
N LEU A 137 -2.83 9.44 11.10
CA LEU A 137 -2.65 8.00 11.22
C LEU A 137 -4.00 7.27 11.38
N ARG A 138 -4.90 7.84 12.17
CA ARG A 138 -6.27 7.31 12.35
C ARG A 138 -7.07 7.37 11.06
N TYR A 139 -6.99 8.46 10.29
CA TYR A 139 -7.62 8.57 8.97
C TYR A 139 -7.06 7.54 7.98
N GLY A 140 -5.75 7.36 7.93
CA GLY A 140 -5.13 6.32 7.09
C GLY A 140 -5.61 4.91 7.44
N MET A 141 -5.72 4.60 8.74
CA MET A 141 -6.27 3.33 9.22
C MET A 141 -7.76 3.17 8.85
N PHE A 142 -8.56 4.23 8.98
CA PHE A 142 -9.96 4.20 8.59
C PHE A 142 -10.14 3.99 7.08
N MET A 143 -9.39 4.72 6.26
CA MET A 143 -9.44 4.61 4.79
C MET A 143 -9.06 3.21 4.32
N THR A 144 -7.96 2.66 4.84
CA THR A 144 -7.52 1.29 4.48
C THR A 144 -8.48 0.24 5.02
N GLY A 145 -9.08 0.45 6.20
CA GLY A 145 -10.14 -0.39 6.74
C GLY A 145 -11.40 -0.38 5.87
N ALA A 146 -11.84 0.79 5.41
CA ALA A 146 -12.95 0.92 4.45
C ALA A 146 -12.60 0.21 3.12
N GLY A 147 -11.34 0.30 2.68
CA GLY A 147 -10.83 -0.44 1.53
C GLY A 147 -10.99 -1.96 1.64
N MET A 148 -10.97 -2.54 2.86
CA MET A 148 -11.21 -3.99 3.05
C MET A 148 -12.64 -4.40 2.64
N PHE A 149 -13.64 -3.56 2.87
CA PHE A 149 -15.00 -3.83 2.40
C PHE A 149 -15.09 -3.79 0.87
N VAL A 150 -14.41 -2.83 0.25
CA VAL A 150 -14.32 -2.76 -1.21
C VAL A 150 -13.63 -4.00 -1.77
N ILE A 151 -12.52 -4.45 -1.17
CA ILE A 151 -11.81 -5.67 -1.56
C ILE A 151 -12.75 -6.88 -1.46
N ALA A 152 -13.49 -7.02 -0.37
CA ALA A 152 -14.44 -8.14 -0.22
C ALA A 152 -15.49 -8.14 -1.32
N LEU A 153 -16.00 -6.98 -1.71
CA LEU A 153 -16.94 -6.81 -2.82
C LEU A 153 -16.29 -7.22 -4.16
N LEU A 154 -15.09 -6.68 -4.47
CA LEU A 154 -14.39 -6.96 -5.72
C LEU A 154 -14.01 -8.45 -5.85
N VAL A 155 -13.52 -9.06 -4.77
CA VAL A 155 -13.24 -10.51 -4.74
C VAL A 155 -14.51 -11.32 -4.98
N SER A 156 -15.67 -10.91 -4.44
CA SER A 156 -16.94 -11.57 -4.72
C SER A 156 -17.32 -11.50 -6.20
N TYR A 157 -17.02 -10.41 -6.88
CA TYR A 157 -17.22 -10.25 -8.33
C TYR A 157 -16.28 -11.17 -9.12
N GLU A 158 -14.99 -11.22 -8.78
CA GLU A 158 -14.01 -12.10 -9.41
C GLU A 158 -14.41 -13.58 -9.29
N ILE A 159 -14.89 -13.99 -8.10
CA ILE A 159 -15.41 -15.35 -7.87
C ILE A 159 -16.64 -15.62 -8.76
N SER A 160 -17.57 -14.68 -8.84
CA SER A 160 -18.78 -14.82 -9.65
C SER A 160 -18.50 -14.95 -11.15
N MET A 161 -17.44 -14.27 -11.62
CA MET A 161 -16.99 -14.35 -13.02
C MET A 161 -16.08 -15.57 -13.30
N GLY A 162 -15.53 -16.21 -12.27
CA GLY A 162 -14.50 -17.24 -12.40
C GLY A 162 -13.19 -16.70 -13.01
N LYS A 163 -12.93 -15.41 -12.87
CA LYS A 163 -11.78 -14.71 -13.42
C LYS A 163 -11.12 -13.84 -12.38
N ILE A 164 -9.79 -13.77 -12.41
CA ILE A 164 -8.97 -13.02 -11.46
C ILE A 164 -8.16 -11.96 -12.22
N CYS A 165 -8.25 -10.73 -11.76
CA CYS A 165 -7.41 -9.63 -12.24
C CYS A 165 -6.12 -9.54 -11.39
N GLN A 166 -4.99 -9.85 -11.99
CA GLN A 166 -3.70 -9.84 -11.29
C GLN A 166 -3.33 -8.45 -10.76
N PHE A 167 -3.60 -7.38 -11.50
CA PHE A 167 -3.34 -6.01 -11.05
C PHE A 167 -4.25 -5.62 -9.88
N CYS A 168 -5.53 -6.03 -9.92
CA CYS A 168 -6.47 -5.80 -8.83
C CYS A 168 -5.97 -6.51 -7.56
N THR A 169 -5.53 -7.76 -7.68
CA THR A 169 -4.96 -8.52 -6.56
C THR A 169 -3.75 -7.82 -5.94
N MET A 170 -2.85 -7.24 -6.75
CA MET A 170 -1.70 -6.47 -6.22
C MET A 170 -2.16 -5.20 -5.47
N ALA A 171 -3.17 -4.49 -5.96
CA ALA A 171 -3.74 -3.35 -5.26
C ALA A 171 -4.41 -3.77 -3.93
N HIS A 172 -5.10 -4.92 -3.92
CA HIS A 172 -5.69 -5.49 -2.70
C HIS A 172 -4.61 -5.81 -1.66
N ILE A 173 -3.52 -6.48 -2.05
CA ILE A 173 -2.38 -6.78 -1.18
C ILE A 173 -1.76 -5.49 -0.64
N ALA A 174 -1.55 -4.48 -1.49
CA ALA A 174 -1.02 -3.18 -1.07
C ALA A 174 -1.91 -2.52 0.00
N ASN A 175 -3.25 -2.57 -0.15
CA ASN A 175 -4.18 -2.02 0.83
C ASN A 175 -4.11 -2.77 2.18
N VAL A 176 -4.05 -4.10 2.16
CA VAL A 176 -3.90 -4.93 3.38
C VAL A 176 -2.61 -4.59 4.12
N VAL A 177 -1.51 -4.45 3.38
CA VAL A 177 -0.21 -4.09 3.97
C VAL A 177 -0.22 -2.64 4.49
N CYS A 178 -0.88 -1.70 3.80
CA CYS A 178 -1.09 -0.35 4.30
C CYS A 178 -1.92 -0.32 5.59
N LEU A 179 -2.99 -1.12 5.68
CA LEU A 179 -3.80 -1.25 6.91
C LEU A 179 -2.94 -1.70 8.09
N PHE A 180 -2.13 -2.76 7.90
CA PHE A 180 -1.17 -3.20 8.91
C PHE A 180 -0.18 -2.09 9.27
N GLY A 181 0.35 -1.36 8.28
CA GLY A 181 1.29 -0.26 8.48
C GLY A 181 0.68 0.88 9.30
N PHE A 182 -0.50 1.34 8.98
CA PHE A 182 -1.19 2.41 9.74
C PHE A 182 -1.57 1.96 11.16
N TRP A 183 -2.05 0.72 11.32
CA TRP A 183 -2.33 0.16 12.63
C TRP A 183 -1.07 0.13 13.51
N ARG A 184 0.06 -0.34 12.98
CA ARG A 184 1.33 -0.38 13.70
C ARG A 184 1.86 1.03 14.00
N ALA A 185 1.80 1.96 13.05
CA ALA A 185 2.20 3.35 13.25
C ALA A 185 1.39 4.02 14.38
N GLY A 186 0.06 3.80 14.40
CA GLY A 186 -0.80 4.29 15.49
C GLY A 186 -0.42 3.69 16.85
N ARG A 187 -0.05 2.40 16.91
CA ARG A 187 0.46 1.80 18.15
C ARG A 187 1.78 2.40 18.59
N MET A 188 2.73 2.57 17.66
CA MET A 188 4.02 3.20 17.96
C MET A 188 3.83 4.62 18.52
N HIS A 189 2.87 5.36 18.00
CA HIS A 189 2.54 6.69 18.50
C HIS A 189 1.96 6.65 19.92
N ASN A 190 1.05 5.72 20.20
CA ASN A 190 0.40 5.58 21.51
C ASN A 190 1.35 5.03 22.60
N ASP A 191 2.29 4.17 22.22
CA ASP A 191 3.24 3.53 23.13
C ASP A 191 4.49 4.41 23.41
N ASN A 192 4.47 5.70 23.03
CA ASN A 192 5.59 6.65 23.11
C ASN A 192 6.88 6.18 22.42
N MET A 193 6.80 5.17 21.56
CA MET A 193 7.93 4.73 20.71
C MET A 193 8.07 5.62 19.45
N TRP A 194 7.35 6.74 19.45
CA TRP A 194 7.30 7.66 18.33
C TRP A 194 8.45 8.68 18.35
N ASN A 195 8.91 9.06 19.57
CA ASN A 195 9.93 10.08 19.74
C ASN A 195 11.34 9.46 19.73
N ASP A 196 12.20 9.96 18.85
CA ASP A 196 13.58 9.47 18.69
C ASP A 196 14.46 9.82 19.90
N GLU A 197 14.07 10.77 20.76
CA GLU A 197 14.83 11.21 21.94
C GLU A 197 14.88 10.15 23.05
N ASP A 198 13.82 9.35 23.21
CA ASP A 198 13.75 8.31 24.25
C ASP A 198 14.69 7.13 23.97
N VAL A 199 15.03 6.87 22.69
CA VAL A 199 15.97 5.82 22.31
C VAL A 199 17.41 6.21 22.66
N GLN A 200 17.77 7.48 22.54
CA GLN A 200 19.10 7.97 22.90
C GLN A 200 19.33 7.99 24.43
N SER A 201 18.31 8.33 25.23
CA SER A 201 18.40 8.32 26.68
C SER A 201 18.56 6.91 27.26
N SER A 202 17.88 5.91 26.67
CA SER A 202 17.97 4.51 27.10
C SER A 202 19.34 3.88 26.76
N THR A 203 19.96 4.33 25.66
CA THR A 203 21.28 3.84 25.22
C THR A 203 22.42 4.49 26.07
N SER A 204 22.26 5.77 26.40
CA SER A 204 23.23 6.47 27.28
C SER A 204 23.29 5.89 28.70
N ASN A 205 22.14 5.49 29.26
CA ASN A 205 22.08 4.86 30.57
C ASN A 205 22.64 3.42 30.62
N LYS A 206 22.73 2.73 29.47
CA LYS A 206 23.35 1.40 29.41
C LYS A 206 24.89 1.42 29.29
N VAL A 207 25.46 2.55 28.89
CA VAL A 207 26.92 2.70 28.72
C VAL A 207 27.59 3.20 30.01
N THR A 208 26.82 3.70 30.98
CA THR A 208 27.30 4.25 32.25
C THR A 208 27.06 3.33 33.46
N ALA A 209 26.54 2.12 33.24
CA ALA A 209 26.37 1.06 34.25
C ALA A 209 27.27 -0.14 33.94
#